data_2822d2efea5f46f33dc2ee1cc00f33f1
#
_entry.id   2822d2efea5f46f33dc2ee1cc00f33f1
#
_cell.length_a   1.000
_cell.length_b   1.000
_cell.length_c   1.000
_cell.angle_alpha   90.00
_cell.angle_beta   90.00
_cell.angle_gamma   90.00
#
_symmetry.space_group_name_H-M   'P 1'
#
loop_
_entity.id
_entity.type
_entity.pdbx_description
1 polymer ?
#
loop_
_entity_poly.entity_id
_entity_poly.type
_entity_poly.pdbx_seq_one_letter_code
_entity_poly.pdbx_strand_id
1 'polypeptide(L)'
;FLWQAQFMGYFTWLPVYLVDVRNFTADGAVQINQIPVVVLLVFSLIGGMILKTGVGVVKLLTFALTLQALGWAMIPFAGDPIIGLTSLVVWGIAAGLTPTSLWALPSTLVGGHRAGTDAFAVVLTGRYLGILAGPLIAAGMFNWTGDWITVAYTFVAIAGATIIGTLYLGTRIRDLKSGN
;
A
#
# COMPACT_ATOMS: atom_id res chain seq x y z
N PHE A 1 -1.20 7.02 -7.15
CA PHE A 1 -2.42 6.35 -7.64
C PHE A 1 -2.45 4.86 -7.22
N LEU A 2 -1.63 4.00 -7.82
CA LEU A 2 -1.69 2.53 -7.65
C LEU A 2 -1.61 2.07 -6.19
N TRP A 3 -0.78 2.69 -5.38
CA TRP A 3 -0.71 2.39 -3.95
C TRP A 3 -2.03 2.69 -3.23
N GLN A 4 -2.62 3.85 -3.50
CA GLN A 4 -3.85 4.26 -2.83
C GLN A 4 -5.04 3.38 -3.26
N ALA A 5 -5.05 2.93 -4.51
CA ALA A 5 -6.05 1.97 -4.98
C ALA A 5 -5.99 0.66 -4.20
N GLN A 6 -4.78 0.13 -3.98
CA GLN A 6 -4.58 -1.06 -3.15
C GLN A 6 -5.01 -0.83 -1.70
N PHE A 7 -4.65 0.34 -1.14
CA PHE A 7 -4.98 0.69 0.23
C PHE A 7 -6.50 0.72 0.45
N MET A 8 -7.23 1.43 -0.40
CA MET A 8 -8.69 1.54 -0.28
C MET A 8 -9.39 0.25 -0.65
N GLY A 9 -8.89 -0.47 -1.65
CA GLY A 9 -9.38 -1.80 -2.00
C GLY A 9 -9.30 -2.75 -0.80
N TYR A 10 -8.18 -2.78 -0.10
CA TYR A 10 -8.00 -3.62 1.07
C TYR A 10 -9.00 -3.29 2.20
N PHE A 11 -9.00 -2.05 2.66
CA PHE A 11 -9.85 -1.65 3.80
C PHE A 11 -11.34 -1.74 3.52
N THR A 12 -11.76 -1.54 2.26
CA THR A 12 -13.17 -1.64 1.88
C THR A 12 -13.62 -3.11 1.84
N TRP A 13 -12.79 -4.00 1.30
CA TRP A 13 -13.20 -5.36 1.00
C TRP A 13 -12.73 -6.41 2.00
N LEU A 14 -11.74 -6.13 2.85
CA LEU A 14 -11.30 -7.07 3.87
C LEU A 14 -12.44 -7.52 4.80
N PRO A 15 -13.29 -6.64 5.35
CA PRO A 15 -14.40 -7.08 6.19
C PRO A 15 -15.38 -7.98 5.43
N VAL A 16 -15.67 -7.68 4.17
CA VAL A 16 -16.56 -8.49 3.32
C VAL A 16 -15.95 -9.88 3.09
N TYR A 17 -14.68 -9.95 2.72
CA TYR A 17 -13.94 -11.21 2.58
C TYR A 17 -13.97 -12.06 3.88
N LEU A 18 -13.79 -11.42 5.03
CA LEU A 18 -13.81 -12.11 6.32
C LEU A 18 -15.19 -12.73 6.63
N VAL A 19 -16.27 -12.05 6.26
CA VAL A 19 -17.63 -12.56 6.42
C VAL A 19 -17.90 -13.67 5.40
N ASP A 20 -17.67 -13.43 4.12
CA ASP A 20 -18.06 -14.31 3.02
C ASP A 20 -17.25 -15.61 2.97
N VAL A 21 -15.94 -15.52 3.21
CA VAL A 21 -15.01 -16.64 3.00
C VAL A 21 -14.57 -17.28 4.31
N ARG A 22 -14.45 -16.44 5.38
CA ARG A 22 -13.91 -16.89 6.66
C ARG A 22 -14.99 -17.13 7.71
N ASN A 23 -16.27 -16.92 7.37
CA ASN A 23 -17.44 -17.11 8.23
C ASN A 23 -17.36 -16.32 9.55
N PHE A 24 -16.69 -15.16 9.56
CA PHE A 24 -16.75 -14.26 10.71
C PHE A 24 -18.11 -13.58 10.79
N THR A 25 -18.52 -13.21 11.99
CA THR A 25 -19.64 -12.27 12.16
C THR A 25 -19.25 -10.89 11.65
N ALA A 26 -20.20 -10.07 11.25
CA ALA A 26 -19.92 -8.69 10.79
C ALA A 26 -19.11 -7.89 11.82
N ASP A 27 -19.49 -7.98 13.11
CA ASP A 27 -18.77 -7.32 14.20
C ASP A 27 -17.35 -7.87 14.38
N GLY A 28 -17.15 -9.18 14.28
CA GLY A 28 -15.85 -9.83 14.33
C GLY A 28 -14.94 -9.40 13.17
N ALA A 29 -15.48 -9.31 11.96
CA ALA A 29 -14.76 -8.84 10.78
C ALA A 29 -14.28 -7.38 10.94
N VAL A 30 -15.14 -6.50 11.49
CA VAL A 30 -14.78 -5.11 11.78
C VAL A 30 -13.68 -5.04 12.84
N GLN A 31 -13.75 -5.84 13.91
CA GLN A 31 -12.72 -5.89 14.95
C GLN A 31 -11.37 -6.36 14.39
N ILE A 32 -11.36 -7.42 13.57
CA ILE A 32 -10.14 -7.92 12.92
C ILE A 32 -9.56 -6.86 11.98
N ASN A 33 -10.38 -6.11 11.27
CA ASN A 33 -9.95 -5.03 10.39
C ASN A 33 -9.26 -3.87 11.15
N GLN A 34 -9.39 -3.77 12.47
CA GLN A 34 -8.63 -2.80 13.27
C GLN A 34 -7.15 -3.18 13.43
N ILE A 35 -6.80 -4.46 13.32
CA ILE A 35 -5.40 -4.92 13.50
C ILE A 35 -4.45 -4.19 12.55
N PRO A 36 -4.63 -4.23 11.23
CA PRO A 36 -3.77 -3.50 10.31
C PRO A 36 -3.83 -1.98 10.51
N VAL A 37 -4.92 -1.41 11.03
CA VAL A 37 -5.04 0.03 11.33
C VAL A 37 -4.10 0.40 12.49
N VAL A 38 -4.10 -0.36 13.57
CA VAL A 38 -3.21 -0.11 14.72
C VAL A 38 -1.75 -0.25 14.31
N VAL A 39 -1.41 -1.31 13.58
CA VAL A 39 -0.06 -1.53 13.06
C VAL A 39 0.37 -0.38 12.14
N LEU A 40 -0.51 0.06 11.24
CA LEU A 40 -0.28 1.20 10.36
C LEU A 40 0.08 2.48 11.15
N LEU A 41 -0.66 2.81 12.21
CA LEU A 41 -0.39 3.99 13.02
C LEU A 41 1.01 3.94 13.64
N VAL A 42 1.39 2.82 14.23
CA VAL A 42 2.73 2.63 14.82
C VAL A 42 3.82 2.77 13.75
N PHE A 43 3.67 2.10 12.61
CA PHE A 43 4.68 2.10 11.56
C PHE A 43 4.72 3.40 10.73
N SER A 44 3.68 4.21 10.77
CA SER A 44 3.74 5.58 10.23
C SER A 44 4.73 6.46 11.00
N LEU A 45 4.76 6.33 12.34
CA LEU A 45 5.74 7.03 13.18
C LEU A 45 7.16 6.48 12.98
N ILE A 46 7.29 5.16 12.96
CA ILE A 46 8.57 4.47 12.72
C ILE A 46 9.14 4.85 11.35
N GLY A 47 8.31 4.93 10.30
CA GLY A 47 8.73 5.34 8.97
C GLY A 47 9.37 6.73 8.94
N GLY A 48 8.79 7.68 9.66
CA GLY A 48 9.37 9.01 9.83
C GLY A 48 10.73 8.99 10.55
N MET A 49 10.89 8.13 11.55
CA MET A 49 12.16 7.93 12.26
C MET A 49 13.21 7.30 11.35
N ILE A 50 12.85 6.28 10.57
CA ILE A 50 13.75 5.61 9.63
C ILE A 50 14.27 6.61 8.57
N LEU A 51 13.42 7.48 8.04
CA LEU A 51 13.87 8.51 7.08
C LEU A 51 14.88 9.48 7.70
N LYS A 52 14.77 9.80 8.98
CA LYS A 52 15.74 10.65 9.71
C LYS A 52 17.12 10.00 9.85
N THR A 53 17.22 8.67 9.82
CA THR A 53 18.52 7.96 9.86
C THR A 53 19.29 8.01 8.54
N GLY A 54 18.75 8.66 7.50
CA GLY A 54 19.38 8.77 6.18
C GLY A 54 19.04 7.62 5.21
N VAL A 55 18.12 6.73 5.57
CA VAL A 55 17.60 5.73 4.65
C VAL A 55 16.92 6.42 3.47
N GLY A 56 17.33 6.09 2.25
CA GLY A 56 16.78 6.71 1.05
C GLY A 56 15.29 6.43 0.88
N VAL A 57 14.52 7.47 0.55
CA VAL A 57 13.05 7.42 0.38
C VAL A 57 12.62 6.30 -0.56
N VAL A 58 13.30 6.13 -1.72
CA VAL A 58 13.01 5.08 -2.70
C VAL A 58 13.22 3.69 -2.12
N LYS A 59 14.27 3.48 -1.30
CA LYS A 59 14.54 2.19 -0.67
C LYS A 59 13.45 1.81 0.31
N LEU A 60 13.05 2.76 1.17
CA LEU A 60 11.98 2.53 2.14
C LEU A 60 10.64 2.29 1.44
N LEU A 61 10.34 3.06 0.39
CA LEU A 61 9.13 2.89 -0.40
C LEU A 61 9.09 1.52 -1.10
N THR A 62 10.18 1.10 -1.74
CA THR A 62 10.27 -0.22 -2.38
C THR A 62 10.08 -1.34 -1.37
N PHE A 63 10.71 -1.25 -0.20
CA PHE A 63 10.54 -2.22 0.87
C PHE A 63 9.08 -2.30 1.34
N ALA A 64 8.44 -1.16 1.60
CA ALA A 64 7.05 -1.11 2.02
C ALA A 64 6.09 -1.71 0.96
N LEU A 65 6.30 -1.38 -0.32
CA LEU A 65 5.50 -1.94 -1.41
C LEU A 65 5.70 -3.44 -1.59
N THR A 66 6.91 -3.96 -1.33
CA THR A 66 7.17 -5.40 -1.33
C THR A 66 6.41 -6.10 -0.21
N LEU A 67 6.42 -5.54 1.00
CA LEU A 67 5.59 -6.06 2.10
C LEU A 67 4.09 -6.02 1.76
N GLN A 68 3.63 -4.97 1.07
CA GLN A 68 2.24 -4.87 0.65
C GLN A 68 1.86 -5.96 -0.36
N ALA A 69 2.74 -6.24 -1.34
CA ALA A 69 2.55 -7.35 -2.27
C ALA A 69 2.49 -8.69 -1.55
N LEU A 70 3.36 -8.91 -0.55
CA LEU A 70 3.34 -10.11 0.29
C LEU A 70 2.03 -10.22 1.09
N GLY A 71 1.58 -9.12 1.70
CA GLY A 71 0.30 -9.08 2.42
C GLY A 71 -0.89 -9.53 1.54
N TRP A 72 -0.96 -9.03 0.31
CA TRP A 72 -1.96 -9.47 -0.67
C TRP A 72 -1.79 -10.94 -1.06
N ALA A 73 -0.55 -11.40 -1.31
CA ALA A 73 -0.26 -12.77 -1.69
C ALA A 73 -0.58 -13.80 -0.58
N MET A 74 -0.62 -13.37 0.67
CA MET A 74 -0.96 -14.24 1.81
C MET A 74 -2.48 -14.43 1.98
N ILE A 75 -3.33 -13.56 1.45
CA ILE A 75 -4.79 -13.62 1.62
C ILE A 75 -5.38 -14.98 1.21
N PRO A 76 -5.02 -15.59 0.05
CA PRO A 76 -5.54 -16.90 -0.32
C PRO A 76 -5.25 -18.00 0.71
N PHE A 77 -4.16 -17.87 1.44
CA PHE A 77 -3.70 -18.83 2.46
C PHE A 77 -4.15 -18.48 3.88
N ALA A 78 -4.89 -17.37 4.06
CA ALA A 78 -5.39 -16.90 5.35
C ALA A 78 -6.43 -17.85 6.00
N GLY A 79 -6.59 -19.06 5.46
CA GLY A 79 -7.23 -20.22 6.09
C GLY A 79 -6.57 -20.64 7.39
N ASP A 80 -5.26 -20.61 7.41
CA ASP A 80 -4.48 -20.78 8.62
C ASP A 80 -4.52 -19.50 9.46
N PRO A 81 -4.89 -19.57 10.75
CA PRO A 81 -4.97 -18.40 11.62
C PRO A 81 -3.65 -17.62 11.75
N ILE A 82 -2.51 -18.33 11.72
CA ILE A 82 -1.18 -17.71 11.82
C ILE A 82 -0.87 -16.92 10.55
N ILE A 83 -1.15 -17.52 9.38
CA ILE A 83 -0.96 -16.85 8.08
C ILE A 83 -1.92 -15.65 7.98
N GLY A 84 -3.18 -15.83 8.40
CA GLY A 84 -4.17 -14.76 8.42
C GLY A 84 -3.71 -13.57 9.26
N LEU A 85 -3.34 -13.81 10.52
CA LEU A 85 -2.85 -12.75 11.41
C LEU A 85 -1.56 -12.10 10.87
N THR A 86 -0.63 -12.91 10.37
CA THR A 86 0.62 -12.41 9.78
C THR A 86 0.36 -11.52 8.58
N SER A 87 -0.61 -11.86 7.71
CA SER A 87 -0.97 -11.05 6.55
C SER A 87 -1.47 -9.66 6.97
N LEU A 88 -2.31 -9.57 8.02
CA LEU A 88 -2.82 -8.31 8.56
C LEU A 88 -1.69 -7.44 9.11
N VAL A 89 -0.76 -8.04 9.84
CA VAL A 89 0.40 -7.32 10.42
C VAL A 89 1.34 -6.84 9.30
N VAL A 90 1.72 -7.72 8.38
CA VAL A 90 2.60 -7.39 7.25
C VAL A 90 2.00 -6.27 6.41
N TRP A 91 0.70 -6.37 6.13
CA TRP A 91 0.00 -5.35 5.37
C TRP A 91 -0.07 -4.01 6.14
N GLY A 92 -0.33 -4.04 7.45
CA GLY A 92 -0.34 -2.85 8.32
C GLY A 92 1.02 -2.15 8.37
N ILE A 93 2.13 -2.91 8.45
CA ILE A 93 3.51 -2.37 8.36
C ILE A 93 3.71 -1.64 7.03
N ALA A 94 3.37 -2.30 5.93
CA ALA A 94 3.47 -1.73 4.60
C ALA A 94 2.66 -0.43 4.46
N ALA A 95 1.41 -0.47 4.92
CA ALA A 95 0.48 0.66 4.87
C ALA A 95 0.94 1.85 5.72
N GLY A 96 1.68 1.62 6.81
CA GLY A 96 2.25 2.68 7.64
C GLY A 96 3.51 3.32 7.04
N LEU A 97 4.41 2.52 6.48
CA LEU A 97 5.68 3.01 5.90
C LEU A 97 5.48 3.74 4.56
N THR A 98 4.51 3.31 3.77
CA THR A 98 4.33 3.84 2.40
C THR A 98 3.92 5.31 2.36
N PRO A 99 2.93 5.82 3.12
CA PRO A 99 2.56 7.23 3.11
C PRO A 99 3.73 8.13 3.49
N THR A 100 4.47 7.74 4.53
CA THR A 100 5.64 8.49 5.01
C THR A 100 6.67 8.69 3.89
N SER A 101 6.93 7.63 3.12
CA SER A 101 7.84 7.68 1.97
C SER A 101 7.28 8.49 0.83
N LEU A 102 5.98 8.35 0.50
CA LEU A 102 5.33 9.10 -0.59
C LEU A 102 5.29 10.60 -0.34
N TRP A 103 5.07 11.03 0.92
CA TRP A 103 5.07 12.45 1.27
C TRP A 103 6.48 13.06 1.29
N ALA A 104 7.52 12.26 1.52
CA ALA A 104 8.90 12.71 1.42
C ALA A 104 9.43 12.78 -0.03
N LEU A 105 8.75 12.13 -0.98
CA LEU A 105 9.20 12.00 -2.37
C LEU A 105 9.29 13.33 -3.12
N PRO A 106 8.30 14.25 -3.10
CA PRO A 106 8.37 15.53 -3.81
C PRO A 106 9.61 16.35 -3.43
N SER A 107 9.90 16.47 -2.14
CA SER A 107 11.08 17.19 -1.66
C SER A 107 12.39 16.53 -2.09
N THR A 108 12.41 15.21 -2.24
CA THR A 108 13.58 14.46 -2.72
C THR A 108 13.83 14.68 -4.22
N LEU A 109 12.75 14.85 -5.01
CA LEU A 109 12.83 15.01 -6.47
C LEU A 109 13.25 16.41 -6.90
N VAL A 110 12.65 17.45 -6.32
CA VAL A 110 12.84 18.83 -6.78
C VAL A 110 13.74 19.68 -5.87
N GLY A 111 14.28 19.06 -4.80
CA GLY A 111 15.02 19.76 -3.76
C GLY A 111 14.09 20.48 -2.78
N GLY A 112 14.40 20.39 -1.47
CA GLY A 112 13.50 20.78 -0.37
C GLY A 112 12.88 22.18 -0.50
N HIS A 113 13.65 23.18 -0.96
CA HIS A 113 13.17 24.57 -1.15
C HIS A 113 12.33 24.80 -2.41
N ARG A 114 12.32 23.84 -3.35
CA ARG A 114 11.58 23.94 -4.62
C ARG A 114 10.37 23.00 -4.67
N ALA A 115 10.12 22.21 -3.62
CA ALA A 115 8.93 21.38 -3.50
C ALA A 115 7.71 22.26 -3.21
N GLY A 116 7.27 22.99 -4.23
CA GLY A 116 6.09 23.85 -4.17
C GLY A 116 4.78 23.06 -4.18
N THR A 117 3.69 23.80 -4.08
CA THR A 117 2.31 23.28 -4.06
C THR A 117 2.01 22.33 -5.23
N ASP A 118 2.58 22.60 -6.42
CA ASP A 118 2.32 21.82 -7.64
C ASP A 118 2.82 20.37 -7.53
N ALA A 119 4.00 20.16 -6.92
CA ALA A 119 4.54 18.80 -6.74
C ALA A 119 3.66 17.95 -5.81
N PHE A 120 3.10 18.55 -4.77
CA PHE A 120 2.16 17.89 -3.88
C PHE A 120 0.78 17.70 -4.51
N ALA A 121 0.33 18.63 -5.35
CA ALA A 121 -0.94 18.54 -6.07
C ALA A 121 -0.99 17.28 -6.96
N VAL A 122 0.10 16.94 -7.66
CA VAL A 122 0.19 15.71 -8.46
C VAL A 122 0.02 14.47 -7.59
N VAL A 123 0.70 14.43 -6.42
CA VAL A 123 0.59 13.30 -5.48
C VAL A 123 -0.84 13.18 -4.94
N LEU A 124 -1.45 14.30 -4.56
CA LEU A 124 -2.84 14.34 -4.06
C LEU A 124 -3.84 13.91 -5.11
N THR A 125 -3.73 14.39 -6.36
CA THR A 125 -4.61 13.97 -7.46
C THR A 125 -4.53 12.46 -7.67
N GLY A 126 -3.31 11.91 -7.75
CA GLY A 126 -3.12 10.47 -7.84
C GLY A 126 -3.73 9.71 -6.66
N ARG A 127 -3.61 10.27 -5.45
CA ARG A 127 -4.22 9.69 -4.24
C ARG A 127 -5.74 9.63 -4.35
N TYR A 128 -6.41 10.72 -4.69
CA TYR A 128 -7.88 10.76 -4.78
C TYR A 128 -8.42 9.85 -5.87
N LEU A 129 -7.77 9.80 -7.03
CA LEU A 129 -8.12 8.85 -8.09
C LEU A 129 -7.96 7.39 -7.61
N GLY A 130 -6.92 7.10 -6.83
CA GLY A 130 -6.71 5.78 -6.25
C GLY A 130 -7.78 5.40 -5.21
N ILE A 131 -8.22 6.35 -4.38
CA ILE A 131 -9.31 6.14 -3.41
C ILE A 131 -10.57 5.65 -4.12
N LEU A 132 -10.92 6.27 -5.24
CA LEU A 132 -12.08 5.90 -6.04
C LEU A 132 -11.87 4.56 -6.76
N ALA A 133 -10.71 4.37 -7.38
CA ALA A 133 -10.45 3.21 -8.22
C ALA A 133 -10.33 1.90 -7.44
N GLY A 134 -9.76 1.92 -6.23
CA GLY A 134 -9.49 0.71 -5.47
C GLY A 134 -10.70 -0.17 -5.21
N PRO A 135 -11.75 0.34 -4.57
CA PRO A 135 -13.00 -0.41 -4.36
C PRO A 135 -13.66 -0.85 -5.67
N LEU A 136 -13.61 -0.02 -6.72
CA LEU A 136 -14.19 -0.36 -8.02
C LEU A 136 -13.44 -1.50 -8.73
N ILE A 137 -12.10 -1.51 -8.65
CA ILE A 137 -11.28 -2.61 -9.17
C ILE A 137 -11.64 -3.91 -8.44
N ALA A 138 -11.68 -3.89 -7.10
CA ALA A 138 -12.03 -5.07 -6.32
C ALA A 138 -13.43 -5.59 -6.64
N ALA A 139 -14.44 -4.70 -6.67
CA ALA A 139 -15.81 -5.04 -7.01
C ALA A 139 -15.92 -5.59 -8.43
N GLY A 140 -15.27 -4.93 -9.41
CA GLY A 140 -15.29 -5.36 -10.80
C GLY A 140 -14.69 -6.76 -10.99
N MET A 141 -13.55 -7.02 -10.35
CA MET A 141 -12.89 -8.33 -10.41
C MET A 141 -13.73 -9.41 -9.74
N PHE A 142 -14.31 -9.12 -8.57
CA PHE A 142 -15.18 -10.06 -7.88
C PHE A 142 -16.46 -10.33 -8.68
N ASN A 143 -17.11 -9.31 -9.21
CA ASN A 143 -18.32 -9.48 -10.02
C ASN A 143 -18.05 -10.29 -11.32
N TRP A 144 -16.85 -10.16 -11.89
CA TRP A 144 -16.47 -10.90 -13.08
C TRP A 144 -16.12 -12.36 -12.81
N THR A 145 -15.46 -12.64 -11.69
CA THR A 145 -14.89 -13.98 -11.40
C THR A 145 -15.64 -14.75 -10.33
N GLY A 146 -16.38 -14.06 -9.45
CA GLY A 146 -17.02 -14.66 -8.27
C GLY A 146 -16.02 -15.13 -7.21
N ASP A 147 -14.74 -14.74 -7.32
CA ASP A 147 -13.65 -15.31 -6.52
C ASP A 147 -12.75 -14.26 -5.88
N TRP A 148 -12.62 -14.32 -4.57
CA TRP A 148 -11.75 -13.46 -3.78
C TRP A 148 -10.25 -13.69 -4.01
N ILE A 149 -9.86 -14.90 -4.43
CA ILE A 149 -8.46 -15.23 -4.73
C ILE A 149 -8.00 -14.41 -5.95
N THR A 150 -8.85 -14.33 -6.97
CA THR A 150 -8.57 -13.52 -8.15
C THR A 150 -8.47 -12.03 -7.83
N VAL A 151 -9.31 -11.53 -6.92
CA VAL A 151 -9.19 -10.14 -6.42
C VAL A 151 -7.83 -9.92 -5.77
N ALA A 152 -7.40 -10.83 -4.87
CA ALA A 152 -6.11 -10.72 -4.19
C ALA A 152 -4.94 -10.72 -5.18
N TYR A 153 -4.91 -11.63 -6.15
CA TYR A 153 -3.84 -11.69 -7.17
C TYR A 153 -3.85 -10.48 -8.12
N THR A 154 -5.01 -9.90 -8.40
CA THR A 154 -5.08 -8.63 -9.14
C THR A 154 -4.33 -7.53 -8.39
N PHE A 155 -4.51 -7.43 -7.09
CA PHE A 155 -3.78 -6.45 -6.29
C PHE A 155 -2.31 -6.79 -6.10
N VAL A 156 -1.90 -8.08 -6.10
CA VAL A 156 -0.48 -8.48 -6.20
C VAL A 156 0.14 -7.96 -7.51
N ALA A 157 -0.55 -8.11 -8.63
CA ALA A 157 -0.08 -7.59 -9.92
C ALA A 157 0.05 -6.06 -9.92
N ILE A 158 -0.94 -5.34 -9.36
CA ILE A 158 -0.89 -3.89 -9.18
C ILE A 158 0.28 -3.47 -8.27
N ALA A 159 0.54 -4.23 -7.19
CA ALA A 159 1.68 -4.00 -6.31
C ALA A 159 3.01 -4.20 -7.06
N GLY A 160 3.13 -5.24 -7.87
CA GLY A 160 4.27 -5.47 -8.74
C GLY A 160 4.53 -4.31 -9.70
N ALA A 161 3.49 -3.81 -10.37
CA ALA A 161 3.58 -2.63 -11.23
C ALA A 161 4.02 -1.38 -10.46
N THR A 162 3.54 -1.22 -9.23
CA THR A 162 3.94 -0.09 -8.36
C THR A 162 5.41 -0.18 -7.95
N ILE A 163 5.90 -1.38 -7.65
CA ILE A 163 7.32 -1.64 -7.34
C ILE A 163 8.20 -1.30 -8.55
N ILE A 164 7.84 -1.79 -9.73
CA ILE A 164 8.58 -1.51 -10.98
C ILE A 164 8.65 0.00 -11.23
N GLY A 165 7.51 0.71 -11.12
CA GLY A 165 7.46 2.16 -11.27
C GLY A 165 8.34 2.89 -10.25
N THR A 166 8.39 2.42 -8.99
CA THR A 166 9.21 2.98 -7.93
C THR A 166 10.71 2.76 -8.20
N LEU A 167 11.10 1.58 -8.68
CA LEU A 167 12.49 1.29 -9.05
C LEU A 167 12.93 2.14 -10.24
N TYR A 168 12.09 2.27 -11.27
CA TYR A 168 12.34 3.18 -12.40
C TYR A 168 12.53 4.63 -11.96
N LEU A 169 11.67 5.12 -11.06
CA LEU A 169 11.83 6.45 -10.48
C LEU A 169 13.17 6.58 -9.75
N GLY A 170 13.59 5.55 -9.02
CA GLY A 170 14.87 5.51 -8.33
C GLY A 170 16.08 5.63 -9.26
N THR A 171 16.03 5.05 -10.46
CA THR A 171 17.07 5.22 -11.47
C THR A 171 17.11 6.66 -11.98
N ARG A 172 15.97 7.24 -12.30
CA ARG A 172 15.87 8.63 -12.76
C ARG A 172 16.38 9.65 -11.75
N ILE A 173 16.11 9.45 -10.46
CA ILE A 173 16.64 10.30 -9.39
C ILE A 173 18.16 10.25 -9.33
N ARG A 174 18.77 9.07 -9.55
CA ARG A 174 20.22 8.93 -9.58
C ARG A 174 20.84 9.65 -10.76
N ASP A 175 20.26 9.48 -11.95
CA ASP A 175 20.73 10.11 -13.18
C ASP A 175 20.74 11.64 -13.06
N LEU A 176 19.67 12.22 -12.46
CA LEU A 176 19.60 13.67 -12.21
C LEU A 176 20.65 14.17 -11.23
N LYS A 177 21.08 13.33 -10.27
CA LYS A 177 22.11 13.69 -9.28
C LYS A 177 23.54 13.51 -9.79
N SER A 178 23.75 12.62 -10.78
CA SER A 178 25.07 12.38 -11.37
C SER A 178 25.39 13.28 -12.57
N GLY A 179 24.38 13.93 -13.14
CA GLY A 179 24.55 14.86 -14.28
C GLY A 179 24.79 16.32 -13.89
N ASN A 180 24.82 16.63 -12.58
CA ASN A 180 25.24 17.91 -12.00
C ASN A 180 26.58 17.74 -11.28
#